data_7e4e93381efac77853430091d82432fc
#
_entry.id   7e4e93381efac77853430091d82432fc
#
_cell.length_a   1.000
_cell.length_b   1.000
_cell.length_c   1.000
_cell.angle_alpha   90.00
_cell.angle_beta   90.00
_cell.angle_gamma   90.00
#
_symmetry.space_group_name_H-M   'P 1'
#
loop_
_entity.id
_entity.type
_entity.pdbx_description
1 polymer ?
#
loop_
_entity_poly.entity_id
_entity_poly.type
_entity_poly.pdbx_seq_one_letter_code
_entity_poly.pdbx_strand_id
1 'polypeptide(L)'
;MDIIVTGGRNYQDRKRVYSILDFIHRHSPITLLNHGGANGADKLASEWAASRNVSECVHHADWEGLGPCAGPYRNQNMVDHGADLAIAFPGGKGTKDCVFRIKRANIALFEVP
;
A
#
# COMPACT_ATOMS: atom_id res chain seq x y z
N MET A 1 -12.39 0.13 -7.97
CA MET A 1 -11.58 1.27 -7.54
C MET A 1 -10.14 0.86 -7.35
N ASP A 2 -9.23 1.78 -7.54
CA ASP A 2 -7.80 1.56 -7.35
C ASP A 2 -7.42 1.96 -5.93
N ILE A 3 -6.64 1.14 -5.24
CA ILE A 3 -6.18 1.43 -3.89
C ILE A 3 -4.66 1.36 -3.79
N ILE A 4 -4.13 2.07 -2.80
CA ILE A 4 -2.74 1.97 -2.35
C ILE A 4 -2.73 1.32 -0.98
N VAL A 5 -1.85 0.35 -0.76
CA VAL A 5 -1.57 -0.19 0.57
C VAL A 5 -0.13 0.12 0.94
N THR A 6 0.06 0.65 2.13
CA THR A 6 1.38 0.85 2.74
C THR A 6 1.34 0.38 4.19
N GLY A 7 2.50 0.12 4.78
CA GLY A 7 2.60 -0.35 6.15
C GLY A 7 3.96 -0.91 6.46
N GLY A 8 4.15 -1.34 7.69
CA GLY A 8 5.43 -1.80 8.20
C GLY A 8 5.89 -3.13 7.61
N ARG A 9 7.21 -3.27 7.47
CA ARG A 9 7.83 -4.51 7.01
C ARG A 9 7.68 -5.66 7.99
N ASN A 10 7.44 -5.33 9.26
CA ASN A 10 7.27 -6.31 10.34
C ASN A 10 5.80 -6.51 10.71
N TYR A 11 4.89 -5.91 9.96
CA TYR A 11 3.46 -6.05 10.22
C TYR A 11 2.99 -7.46 9.88
N GLN A 12 2.37 -8.14 10.82
CA GLN A 12 2.02 -9.57 10.69
C GLN A 12 0.54 -9.87 10.93
N ASP A 13 -0.29 -8.86 11.15
CA ASP A 13 -1.71 -9.06 11.46
C ASP A 13 -2.51 -9.34 10.18
N ARG A 14 -2.37 -10.57 9.68
CA ARG A 14 -3.08 -11.04 8.49
C ARG A 14 -4.58 -10.87 8.61
N LYS A 15 -5.14 -11.23 9.76
CA LYS A 15 -6.59 -11.11 10.00
C LYS A 15 -7.08 -9.70 9.78
N ARG A 16 -6.34 -8.72 10.30
CA ARG A 16 -6.71 -7.32 10.18
C ARG A 16 -6.62 -6.83 8.74
N VAL A 17 -5.55 -7.19 8.04
CA VAL A 17 -5.40 -6.84 6.63
C VAL A 17 -6.58 -7.40 5.82
N TYR A 18 -6.86 -8.68 5.98
CA TYR A 18 -7.93 -9.34 5.23
C TYR A 18 -9.31 -8.78 5.60
N SER A 19 -9.58 -8.53 6.87
CA SER A 19 -10.86 -7.96 7.31
C SER A 19 -11.12 -6.60 6.71
N ILE A 20 -10.10 -5.73 6.72
CA ILE A 20 -10.23 -4.38 6.20
C ILE A 20 -10.39 -4.39 4.68
N LEU A 21 -9.56 -5.15 3.98
CA LEU A 21 -9.64 -5.22 2.52
C LEU A 21 -10.92 -5.90 2.05
N ASP A 22 -11.39 -6.94 2.73
CA ASP A 22 -12.67 -7.58 2.43
C ASP A 22 -13.83 -6.62 2.64
N PHE A 23 -13.80 -5.84 3.71
CA PHE A 23 -14.84 -4.84 3.98
C PHE A 23 -14.91 -3.82 2.86
N ILE A 24 -13.77 -3.27 2.47
CA ILE A 24 -13.70 -2.28 1.40
C ILE A 24 -14.17 -2.89 0.08
N HIS A 25 -13.66 -4.06 -0.25
CA HIS A 25 -13.97 -4.76 -1.50
C HIS A 25 -15.46 -5.09 -1.63
N ARG A 26 -16.11 -5.41 -0.53
CA ARG A 26 -17.54 -5.70 -0.50
C ARG A 26 -18.40 -4.48 -0.79
N HIS A 27 -17.96 -3.30 -0.31
CA HIS A 27 -18.72 -2.06 -0.48
C HIS A 27 -18.38 -1.33 -1.78
N SER A 28 -17.13 -1.40 -2.22
CA SER A 28 -16.64 -0.81 -3.46
C SER A 28 -15.58 -1.74 -4.06
N PRO A 29 -15.93 -2.52 -5.09
CA PRO A 29 -14.99 -3.50 -5.63
C PRO A 29 -13.62 -2.92 -5.96
N ILE A 30 -12.59 -3.52 -5.40
CA ILE A 30 -11.20 -3.16 -5.66
C ILE A 30 -10.80 -3.84 -6.96
N THR A 31 -10.36 -3.05 -7.93
CA THR A 31 -9.94 -3.54 -9.25
C THR A 31 -8.44 -3.57 -9.41
N LEU A 32 -7.72 -2.72 -8.68
CA LEU A 32 -6.27 -2.68 -8.70
C LEU A 32 -5.74 -2.32 -7.32
N LEU A 33 -4.81 -3.14 -6.83
CA LEU A 33 -4.12 -2.91 -5.56
C LEU A 33 -2.67 -2.55 -5.83
N ASN A 34 -2.28 -1.34 -5.45
CA ASN A 34 -0.91 -0.84 -5.59
C ASN A 34 -0.17 -0.97 -4.26
N HIS A 35 1.04 -1.52 -4.31
CA HIS A 35 1.90 -1.61 -3.13
C HIS A 35 3.38 -1.57 -3.53
N GLY A 36 4.25 -1.50 -2.54
CA GLY A 36 5.68 -1.32 -2.78
C GLY A 36 6.52 -2.60 -2.85
N GLY A 37 5.91 -3.76 -2.74
CA GLY A 37 6.64 -5.03 -2.82
C GLY A 37 7.48 -5.34 -1.58
N ALA A 38 7.29 -4.65 -0.46
CA ALA A 38 8.01 -4.93 0.77
C ALA A 38 7.44 -6.14 1.51
N ASN A 39 8.16 -6.63 2.51
CA ASN A 39 7.63 -7.62 3.45
C ASN A 39 6.54 -6.97 4.31
N GLY A 40 5.85 -7.77 5.11
CA GLY A 40 4.86 -7.26 6.05
C GLY A 40 3.55 -6.89 5.38
N ALA A 41 3.08 -5.67 5.59
CA ALA A 41 1.76 -5.23 5.12
C ALA A 41 1.59 -5.37 3.61
N ASP A 42 2.59 -4.99 2.82
CA ASP A 42 2.54 -5.11 1.36
C ASP A 42 2.37 -6.56 0.93
N LYS A 43 3.15 -7.47 1.54
CA LYS A 43 3.07 -8.90 1.22
C LYS A 43 1.71 -9.48 1.59
N LEU A 44 1.17 -9.13 2.75
CA LEU A 44 -0.15 -9.58 3.18
C LEU A 44 -1.25 -9.08 2.23
N ALA A 45 -1.14 -7.83 1.78
CA ALA A 45 -2.07 -7.27 0.81
C ALA A 45 -1.96 -7.96 -0.54
N SER A 46 -0.75 -8.29 -0.99
CA SER A 46 -0.51 -9.04 -2.22
C SER A 46 -1.16 -10.43 -2.15
N GLU A 47 -0.99 -11.13 -1.04
CA GLU A 47 -1.62 -12.44 -0.83
C GLU A 47 -3.14 -12.34 -0.83
N TRP A 48 -3.68 -11.29 -0.21
CA TRP A 48 -5.11 -11.02 -0.24
C TRP A 48 -5.61 -10.83 -1.67
N ALA A 49 -4.93 -9.99 -2.45
CA ALA A 49 -5.31 -9.71 -3.84
C ALA A 49 -5.33 -11.00 -4.67
N ALA A 50 -4.30 -11.84 -4.53
CA ALA A 50 -4.25 -13.13 -5.21
C ALA A 50 -5.44 -14.02 -4.82
N SER A 51 -5.78 -14.07 -3.54
CA SER A 51 -6.88 -14.91 -3.03
C SER A 51 -8.26 -14.42 -3.46
N ARG A 52 -8.39 -13.17 -3.87
CA ARG A 52 -9.66 -12.54 -4.29
C ARG A 52 -9.71 -12.25 -5.78
N ASN A 53 -8.72 -12.68 -6.56
CA ASN A 53 -8.60 -12.40 -8.00
C ASN A 53 -8.58 -10.91 -8.32
N VAL A 54 -7.98 -10.11 -7.44
CA VAL A 54 -7.77 -8.68 -7.63
C VAL A 54 -6.41 -8.49 -8.27
N SER A 55 -6.35 -7.68 -9.32
CA SER A 55 -5.08 -7.33 -9.97
C SER A 55 -4.21 -6.50 -9.02
N GLU A 56 -2.89 -6.72 -9.08
CA GLU A 56 -1.96 -5.90 -8.30
C GLU A 56 -0.93 -5.23 -9.19
N CYS A 57 -0.46 -4.07 -8.75
CA CYS A 57 0.66 -3.37 -9.34
C CYS A 57 1.72 -3.18 -8.27
N VAL A 58 2.87 -3.80 -8.46
CA VAL A 58 4.00 -3.71 -7.52
C VAL A 58 4.93 -2.60 -7.99
N HIS A 59 5.14 -1.62 -7.12
CA HIS A 59 6.06 -0.51 -7.38
C HIS A 59 7.37 -0.79 -6.66
N HIS A 60 8.32 -1.39 -7.37
CA HIS A 60 9.60 -1.77 -6.79
C HIS A 60 10.50 -0.56 -6.55
N ALA A 61 11.21 -0.57 -5.41
CA ALA A 61 12.22 0.42 -5.12
C ALA A 61 13.57 -0.03 -5.71
N ASP A 62 14.26 0.87 -6.40
CA ASP A 62 15.57 0.60 -7.01
C ASP A 62 16.68 0.90 -5.99
N TRP A 63 16.85 0.03 -5.02
CA TRP A 63 17.84 0.19 -3.96
C TRP A 63 19.27 0.21 -4.49
N GLU A 64 19.55 -0.55 -5.55
CA GLU A 64 20.89 -0.61 -6.14
C GLU A 64 21.23 0.70 -6.86
N GLY A 65 20.28 1.25 -7.64
CA GLY A 65 20.51 2.47 -8.41
C GLY A 65 20.38 3.75 -7.60
N LEU A 66 19.45 3.79 -6.65
CA LEU A 66 19.10 5.01 -5.92
C LEU A 66 19.52 5.01 -4.43
N GLY A 67 19.95 3.87 -3.91
CA GLY A 67 20.35 3.74 -2.51
C GLY A 67 19.23 4.15 -1.54
N PRO A 68 19.53 4.95 -0.50
CA PRO A 68 18.53 5.34 0.50
C PRO A 68 17.35 6.13 -0.05
N CYS A 69 17.51 6.75 -1.22
CA CYS A 69 16.43 7.53 -1.86
C CYS A 69 15.41 6.66 -2.57
N ALA A 70 15.67 5.36 -2.74
CA ALA A 70 14.84 4.46 -3.51
C ALA A 70 13.42 4.32 -2.94
N GLY A 71 13.29 4.19 -1.62
CA GLY A 71 11.99 4.09 -0.96
C GLY A 71 11.12 5.32 -1.16
N PRO A 72 11.60 6.52 -0.78
CA PRO A 72 10.87 7.77 -1.02
C PRO A 72 10.54 8.00 -2.49
N TYR A 73 11.46 7.71 -3.39
CA TYR A 73 11.22 7.84 -4.84
C TYR A 73 10.10 6.92 -5.30
N ARG A 74 10.13 5.66 -4.89
CA ARG A 74 9.08 4.68 -5.18
C ARG A 74 7.74 5.11 -4.64
N ASN A 75 7.71 5.63 -3.40
CA ASN A 75 6.48 6.10 -2.79
C ASN A 75 5.87 7.25 -3.60
N GLN A 76 6.69 8.20 -4.05
CA GLN A 76 6.20 9.30 -4.88
C GLN A 76 5.66 8.80 -6.22
N ASN A 77 6.34 7.86 -6.86
CA ASN A 77 5.85 7.28 -8.12
C ASN A 77 4.52 6.57 -7.94
N MET A 78 4.36 5.84 -6.85
CA MET A 78 3.11 5.15 -6.54
C MET A 78 1.97 6.14 -6.32
N VAL A 79 2.24 7.22 -5.60
CA VAL A 79 1.25 8.28 -5.35
C VAL A 79 0.92 9.03 -6.66
N ASP A 80 1.92 9.30 -7.49
CA ASP A 80 1.71 9.96 -8.78
C ASP A 80 0.88 9.10 -9.74
N HIS A 81 0.99 7.79 -9.64
CA HIS A 81 0.14 6.86 -10.39
C HIS A 81 -1.34 7.05 -10.02
N GLY A 82 -1.61 7.45 -8.78
CA GLY A 82 -2.94 7.77 -8.30
C GLY A 82 -3.68 6.57 -7.74
N ALA A 83 -4.69 6.89 -6.95
CA ALA A 83 -5.61 5.90 -6.38
C ALA A 83 -6.85 6.61 -5.86
N ASP A 84 -7.92 5.83 -5.69
CA ASP A 84 -9.18 6.33 -5.11
C ASP A 84 -9.12 6.34 -3.59
N LEU A 85 -8.36 5.43 -3.00
CA LEU A 85 -8.23 5.27 -1.56
C LEU A 85 -6.87 4.68 -1.23
N ALA A 86 -6.28 5.14 -0.14
CA ALA A 86 -5.06 4.55 0.42
C ALA A 86 -5.34 4.01 1.81
N ILE A 87 -4.72 2.88 2.14
CA ILE A 87 -4.81 2.25 3.46
C ILE A 87 -3.39 2.14 4.00
N ALA A 88 -3.16 2.73 5.18
CA ALA A 88 -1.86 2.68 5.85
C ALA A 88 -1.97 1.85 7.13
N PHE A 89 -1.29 0.72 7.15
CA PHE A 89 -1.15 -0.10 8.35
C PHE A 89 0.03 0.43 9.18
N PRO A 90 0.08 0.09 10.48
CA PRO A 90 1.17 0.56 11.33
C PRO A 90 2.54 0.25 10.75
N GLY A 91 3.45 1.22 10.81
CA GLY A 91 4.79 1.07 10.26
C GLY A 91 5.74 2.16 10.72
N GLY A 92 6.94 2.15 10.17
CA GLY A 92 8.02 3.05 10.54
C GLY A 92 8.18 4.23 9.57
N LYS A 93 9.44 4.60 9.33
CA LYS A 93 9.78 5.80 8.52
C LYS A 93 9.26 5.72 7.09
N GLY A 94 9.37 4.56 6.46
CA GLY A 94 8.91 4.39 5.07
C GLY A 94 7.42 4.57 4.93
N THR A 95 6.66 4.03 5.90
CA THR A 95 5.21 4.19 5.94
C THR A 95 4.82 5.64 6.18
N LYS A 96 5.50 6.33 7.12
CA LYS A 96 5.25 7.75 7.40
C LYS A 96 5.52 8.62 6.18
N ASP A 97 6.60 8.32 5.45
CA ASP A 97 6.93 9.03 4.20
C ASP A 97 5.81 8.85 3.17
N CYS A 98 5.34 7.63 2.99
CA CYS A 98 4.26 7.33 2.06
C CYS A 98 2.97 8.06 2.45
N VAL A 99 2.60 8.02 3.73
CA VAL A 99 1.41 8.71 4.26
C VAL A 99 1.50 10.23 4.00
N PHE A 100 2.67 10.82 4.23
CA PHE A 100 2.88 12.23 3.96
C PHE A 100 2.61 12.58 2.49
N ARG A 101 3.12 11.76 1.57
CA ARG A 101 2.92 11.98 0.12
C ARG A 101 1.47 11.77 -0.31
N ILE A 102 0.80 10.78 0.27
CA ILE A 102 -0.62 10.52 0.04
C ILE A 102 -1.45 11.74 0.46
N LYS A 103 -1.18 12.28 1.65
CA LYS A 103 -1.90 13.46 2.15
C LYS A 103 -1.66 14.68 1.27
N ARG A 104 -0.42 14.87 0.81
CA ARG A 104 -0.09 15.98 -0.11
C ARG A 104 -0.85 15.87 -1.42
N ALA A 105 -1.07 14.67 -1.90
CA ALA A 105 -1.79 14.42 -3.15
C ALA A 105 -3.31 14.48 -2.99
N ASN A 106 -3.82 14.70 -1.77
CA ASN A 106 -5.25 14.70 -1.46
C ASN A 106 -5.97 13.40 -1.80
N ILE A 107 -5.26 12.27 -1.71
CA ILE A 107 -5.87 10.96 -1.86
C ILE A 107 -6.55 10.60 -0.53
N ALA A 108 -7.76 10.09 -0.59
CA ALA A 108 -8.48 9.63 0.60
C ALA A 108 -7.64 8.56 1.32
N LEU A 109 -7.50 8.68 2.63
CA LEU A 109 -6.60 7.85 3.42
C LEU A 109 -7.30 7.29 4.65
N PHE A 110 -7.17 5.99 4.85
CA PHE A 110 -7.54 5.33 6.10
C PHE A 110 -6.26 4.86 6.80
N GLU A 111 -5.94 5.47 7.92
CA GLU A 111 -4.82 5.05 8.77
C GLU A 111 -5.32 4.05 9.80
N VAL A 112 -4.86 2.81 9.68
CA VAL A 112 -5.25 1.73 10.60
C VAL A 112 -4.50 1.91 11.92
N PRO A 113 -5.21 1.96 13.06
CA PRO A 113 -4.56 2.10 14.37
C PRO A 113 -3.76 0.89 14.77
#